data_7e9badb5d51e07e831bece7f20e96220
#
_entry.id   7e9badb5d51e07e831bece7f20e96220
#
_cell.length_a   1.000
_cell.length_b   1.000
_cell.length_c   1.000
_cell.angle_alpha   90.00
_cell.angle_beta   90.00
_cell.angle_gamma   90.00
#
_symmetry.space_group_name_H-M   'P 1'
#
loop_
_entity.id
_entity.type
_entity.pdbx_description
1 polymer ?
#
loop_
_entity_poly.entity_id
_entity_poly.type
_entity_poly.pdbx_seq_one_letter_code
_entity_poly.pdbx_strand_id
1 'polypeptide(L)'
;HDVTLFEKSSRLGGKLPLAAMIKGVEVEDVRPVISYLTTQVGKLNIKVRLGEEATVSKILAEKPDAVVIATGGLYRLPSLKGVENRNVAGVNSLSKQVKLPLLVFGPELLNKLTKLFLPIGKRVAIIGGQIEGLQGAVFLRKRGREVTVLEPSETFGKGIPPRYLDRLKPWLAKKDVQLLGGVTCDQITDQGVVITTKDKQRKLIEADTVMVLLSQEPDTSLLEALKGSVKEVL
;
A
#
# COMPACT_ATOMS: atom_id res chain seq x y z
N HIS A 1 13.19 2.42 30.05
CA HIS A 1 13.36 3.57 29.18
C HIS A 1 12.16 4.51 29.31
N ASP A 2 12.43 5.80 29.25
CA ASP A 2 11.41 6.83 29.11
C ASP A 2 11.15 7.05 27.62
N VAL A 3 9.92 6.81 27.15
CA VAL A 3 9.61 6.76 25.73
C VAL A 3 8.53 7.77 25.36
N THR A 4 8.81 8.62 24.38
CA THR A 4 7.81 9.48 23.72
C THR A 4 7.56 8.97 22.31
N LEU A 5 6.30 8.72 21.97
CA LEU A 5 5.86 8.27 20.64
C LEU A 5 5.08 9.39 19.96
N PHE A 6 5.56 9.84 18.79
CA PHE A 6 4.84 10.77 17.93
C PHE A 6 4.09 10.03 16.84
N GLU A 7 2.82 10.33 16.66
CA GLU A 7 1.98 9.81 15.57
C GLU A 7 1.17 10.96 14.95
N LYS A 8 1.38 11.22 13.65
CA LYS A 8 0.69 12.30 12.94
C LYS A 8 -0.81 12.07 12.76
N SER A 9 -1.25 10.84 12.86
CA SER A 9 -2.67 10.51 12.82
C SER A 9 -3.31 10.64 14.21
N SER A 10 -4.64 10.77 14.24
CA SER A 10 -5.41 10.80 15.48
C SER A 10 -5.51 9.44 16.20
N ARG A 11 -4.95 8.38 15.61
CA ARG A 11 -4.98 7.01 16.15
C ARG A 11 -3.69 6.28 15.81
N LEU A 12 -3.29 5.37 16.70
CA LEU A 12 -2.21 4.41 16.45
C LEU A 12 -2.61 3.36 15.40
N GLY A 13 -1.62 2.74 14.78
CA GLY A 13 -1.79 1.61 13.86
C GLY A 13 -1.35 1.89 12.42
N GLY A 14 -1.03 3.13 12.07
CA GLY A 14 -0.46 3.49 10.76
C GLY A 14 -1.28 2.94 9.59
N LYS A 15 -0.68 2.08 8.75
CA LYS A 15 -1.30 1.46 7.57
C LYS A 15 -2.06 0.16 7.85
N LEU A 16 -1.97 -0.40 9.05
CA LEU A 16 -2.63 -1.67 9.39
C LEU A 16 -4.16 -1.65 9.23
N PRO A 17 -4.91 -0.57 9.56
CA PRO A 17 -6.34 -0.52 9.29
C PRO A 17 -6.69 -0.66 7.81
N LEU A 18 -5.89 -0.08 6.91
CA LEU A 18 -6.05 -0.25 5.47
C LEU A 18 -5.75 -1.69 5.04
N ALA A 19 -4.68 -2.28 5.55
CA ALA A 19 -4.35 -3.69 5.31
C ALA A 19 -5.46 -4.62 5.80
N ALA A 20 -6.06 -4.35 6.95
CA ALA A 20 -7.21 -5.09 7.47
C ALA A 20 -8.44 -5.04 6.55
N MET A 21 -8.63 -3.93 5.82
CA MET A 21 -9.69 -3.80 4.82
C MET A 21 -9.40 -4.63 3.56
N ILE A 22 -8.13 -4.68 3.13
CA ILE A 22 -7.68 -5.39 1.92
C ILE A 22 -7.39 -6.86 2.29
N LYS A 23 -8.31 -7.59 2.81
CA LYS A 23 -8.11 -8.99 3.21
C LYS A 23 -7.65 -9.86 2.03
N GLY A 24 -6.51 -10.53 2.19
CA GLY A 24 -5.98 -11.48 1.22
C GLY A 24 -6.81 -12.75 1.05
N VAL A 25 -6.25 -13.77 0.40
CA VAL A 25 -6.93 -15.06 0.14
C VAL A 25 -7.16 -15.83 1.43
N GLU A 26 -6.19 -15.80 2.32
CA GLU A 26 -6.28 -16.35 3.67
C GLU A 26 -6.07 -15.20 4.64
N VAL A 27 -7.15 -14.91 5.33
CA VAL A 27 -7.22 -13.73 6.18
C VAL A 27 -6.41 -13.99 7.43
N GLU A 28 -5.22 -13.45 7.46
CA GLU A 28 -4.64 -13.06 8.72
C GLU A 28 -5.38 -11.81 9.19
N ASP A 29 -6.17 -11.96 10.23
CA ASP A 29 -6.86 -10.81 10.82
C ASP A 29 -5.83 -9.95 11.56
N VAL A 30 -5.38 -8.89 10.92
CA VAL A 30 -4.40 -7.95 11.51
C VAL A 30 -5.00 -7.04 12.59
N ARG A 31 -6.33 -7.07 12.78
CA ARG A 31 -7.02 -6.25 13.81
C ARG A 31 -6.62 -6.62 15.24
N PRO A 32 -6.52 -7.91 15.61
CA PRO A 32 -6.02 -8.28 16.93
C PRO A 32 -4.62 -7.75 17.20
N VAL A 33 -3.76 -7.67 16.18
CA VAL A 33 -2.41 -7.09 16.30
C VAL A 33 -2.49 -5.62 16.64
N ILE A 34 -3.34 -4.85 15.95
CA ILE A 34 -3.54 -3.42 16.23
C ILE A 34 -4.02 -3.23 17.67
N SER A 35 -5.07 -3.97 18.06
CA SER A 35 -5.66 -3.90 19.39
C SER A 35 -4.65 -4.29 20.46
N TYR A 36 -3.91 -5.37 20.26
CA TYR A 36 -2.88 -5.84 21.18
C TYR A 36 -1.78 -4.76 21.37
N LEU A 37 -1.18 -4.27 20.28
CA LEU A 37 -0.09 -3.29 20.36
C LEU A 37 -0.56 -1.98 20.98
N THR A 38 -1.76 -1.50 20.63
CA THR A 38 -2.32 -0.28 21.24
C THR A 38 -2.54 -0.46 22.75
N THR A 39 -3.01 -1.64 23.16
CA THR A 39 -3.17 -1.96 24.58
C THR A 39 -1.81 -2.03 25.30
N GLN A 40 -0.79 -2.62 24.67
CA GLN A 40 0.55 -2.67 25.27
C GLN A 40 1.16 -1.27 25.43
N VAL A 41 1.04 -0.41 24.39
CA VAL A 41 1.48 0.99 24.49
C VAL A 41 0.83 1.71 25.69
N GLY A 42 -0.49 1.50 25.90
CA GLY A 42 -1.19 2.08 27.04
C GLY A 42 -0.74 1.52 28.41
N LYS A 43 -0.29 0.25 28.46
CA LYS A 43 0.19 -0.38 29.71
C LYS A 43 1.64 0.02 30.06
N LEU A 44 2.45 0.37 29.07
CA LEU A 44 3.89 0.58 29.23
C LEU A 44 4.26 2.02 29.63
N ASN A 45 3.29 2.85 30.02
CA ASN A 45 3.52 4.25 30.41
C ASN A 45 4.26 5.09 29.35
N ILE A 46 4.02 4.78 28.06
CA ILE A 46 4.59 5.50 26.92
C ILE A 46 3.83 6.82 26.75
N LYS A 47 4.57 7.93 26.66
CA LYS A 47 4.00 9.23 26.35
C LYS A 47 3.62 9.31 24.87
N VAL A 48 2.33 9.15 24.54
CA VAL A 48 1.83 9.15 23.18
C VAL A 48 1.31 10.52 22.79
N ARG A 49 1.82 11.07 21.67
CA ARG A 49 1.39 12.34 21.07
C ARG A 49 0.70 12.05 19.73
N LEU A 50 -0.63 11.98 19.75
CA LEU A 50 -1.45 11.77 18.57
C LEU A 50 -1.78 13.08 17.86
N GLY A 51 -1.96 13.04 16.53
CA GLY A 51 -2.22 14.22 15.71
C GLY A 51 -1.00 15.13 15.57
N GLU A 52 0.17 14.65 15.96
CA GLU A 52 1.40 15.44 16.00
C GLU A 52 2.48 14.83 15.11
N GLU A 53 2.83 15.55 14.07
CA GLU A 53 3.93 15.16 13.18
C GLU A 53 5.28 15.41 13.88
N ALA A 54 6.13 14.37 13.88
CA ALA A 54 7.49 14.47 14.39
C ALA A 54 8.35 15.31 13.44
N THR A 55 8.73 16.50 13.86
CA THR A 55 9.73 17.33 13.19
C THR A 55 11.06 17.28 13.93
N VAL A 56 12.15 17.60 13.25
CA VAL A 56 13.49 17.66 13.88
C VAL A 56 13.48 18.51 15.15
N SER A 57 12.86 19.69 15.11
CA SER A 57 12.79 20.60 16.26
C SER A 57 12.03 20.00 17.45
N LYS A 58 10.92 19.30 17.20
CA LYS A 58 10.14 18.64 18.26
C LYS A 58 10.89 17.47 18.87
N ILE A 59 11.57 16.68 18.04
CA ILE A 59 12.39 15.55 18.50
C ILE A 59 13.53 16.05 19.39
N LEU A 60 14.27 17.04 18.94
CA LEU A 60 15.39 17.60 19.70
C LEU A 60 14.96 18.30 20.99
N ALA A 61 13.73 18.86 21.05
CA ALA A 61 13.16 19.44 22.27
C ALA A 61 12.95 18.40 23.39
N GLU A 62 12.73 17.13 23.05
CA GLU A 62 12.63 16.02 24.02
C GLU A 62 14.02 15.58 24.55
N LYS A 63 15.14 16.06 23.95
CA LYS A 63 16.53 15.71 24.31
C LYS A 63 16.76 14.20 24.36
N PRO A 64 16.43 13.42 23.31
CA PRO A 64 16.51 11.98 23.35
C PRO A 64 17.96 11.48 23.32
N ASP A 65 18.24 10.36 24.00
CA ASP A 65 19.49 9.62 23.84
C ASP A 65 19.50 8.82 22.52
N ALA A 66 18.33 8.31 22.12
CA ALA A 66 18.15 7.55 20.90
C ALA A 66 16.81 7.88 20.22
N VAL A 67 16.78 7.83 18.90
CA VAL A 67 15.57 8.03 18.09
C VAL A 67 15.35 6.81 17.19
N VAL A 68 14.17 6.22 17.27
CA VAL A 68 13.73 5.15 16.35
C VAL A 68 12.78 5.76 15.31
N ILE A 69 13.16 5.71 14.03
CA ILE A 69 12.37 6.25 12.93
C ILE A 69 11.53 5.15 12.30
N ALA A 70 10.24 5.15 12.61
CA ALA A 70 9.27 4.19 12.11
C ALA A 70 8.17 4.86 11.26
N THR A 71 8.52 5.89 10.50
CA THR A 71 7.59 6.71 9.69
C THR A 71 7.07 5.98 8.46
N GLY A 72 7.63 4.82 8.12
CA GLY A 72 7.24 3.99 7.00
C GLY A 72 7.89 4.45 5.67
N GLY A 73 7.19 4.25 4.56
CA GLY A 73 7.70 4.57 3.23
C GLY A 73 6.72 5.40 2.41
N LEU A 74 7.26 5.93 1.33
CA LEU A 74 6.55 6.74 0.34
C LEU A 74 6.26 5.90 -0.91
N TYR A 75 5.06 6.05 -1.46
CA TYR A 75 4.74 5.55 -2.80
C TYR A 75 5.15 6.60 -3.82
N ARG A 76 6.07 6.25 -4.69
CA ARG A 76 6.44 7.09 -5.82
C ARG A 76 5.72 6.60 -7.08
N LEU A 77 5.19 7.55 -7.84
CA LEU A 77 4.69 7.24 -9.17
C LEU A 77 5.89 7.06 -10.12
N PRO A 78 5.85 6.08 -11.03
CA PRO A 78 6.90 5.91 -12.01
C PRO A 78 6.88 7.06 -13.02
N SER A 79 8.03 7.32 -13.64
CA SER A 79 8.11 8.21 -14.80
C SER A 79 7.51 7.50 -16.03
N LEU A 80 6.19 7.44 -16.08
CA LEU A 80 5.44 6.76 -17.13
C LEU A 80 4.48 7.75 -17.78
N LYS A 81 4.54 7.86 -19.10
CA LYS A 81 3.66 8.75 -19.86
C LYS A 81 2.20 8.40 -19.59
N GLY A 82 1.40 9.40 -19.23
CA GLY A 82 -0.02 9.24 -18.91
C GLY A 82 -0.31 8.78 -17.47
N VAL A 83 0.69 8.74 -16.58
CA VAL A 83 0.47 8.40 -15.16
C VAL A 83 -0.43 9.39 -14.43
N GLU A 84 -0.61 10.59 -15.01
CA GLU A 84 -1.49 11.66 -14.49
C GLU A 84 -2.90 11.65 -15.11
N ASN A 85 -3.20 10.71 -16.00
CA ASN A 85 -4.51 10.61 -16.62
C ASN A 85 -5.62 10.36 -15.59
N ARG A 86 -6.85 10.79 -15.89
CA ARG A 86 -8.00 10.69 -14.98
C ARG A 86 -8.39 9.26 -14.63
N ASN A 87 -8.09 8.31 -15.50
CA ASN A 87 -8.35 6.88 -15.28
C ASN A 87 -7.27 6.20 -14.43
N VAL A 88 -6.25 6.95 -13.95
CA VAL A 88 -5.20 6.41 -13.10
C VAL A 88 -5.54 6.60 -11.62
N ALA A 89 -5.51 5.50 -10.88
CA ALA A 89 -5.67 5.48 -9.44
C ALA A 89 -4.36 5.01 -8.77
N GLY A 90 -3.63 5.91 -8.15
CA GLY A 90 -2.45 5.58 -7.36
C GLY A 90 -2.81 5.27 -5.91
N VAL A 91 -1.91 4.56 -5.19
CA VAL A 91 -2.11 4.25 -3.75
C VAL A 91 -2.32 5.51 -2.92
N ASN A 92 -1.60 6.59 -3.22
CA ASN A 92 -1.72 7.85 -2.49
C ASN A 92 -3.10 8.49 -2.65
N SER A 93 -3.68 8.48 -3.86
CA SER A 93 -5.02 9.02 -4.10
C SER A 93 -6.10 8.17 -3.46
N LEU A 94 -6.00 6.85 -3.61
CA LEU A 94 -6.93 5.90 -2.98
C LEU A 94 -6.86 5.95 -1.46
N SER A 95 -5.65 6.00 -0.88
CA SER A 95 -5.50 6.07 0.57
C SER A 95 -6.09 7.36 1.15
N LYS A 96 -5.95 8.49 0.47
CA LYS A 96 -6.59 9.76 0.87
C LYS A 96 -8.12 9.66 0.83
N GLN A 97 -8.69 9.10 -0.24
CA GLN A 97 -10.14 8.94 -0.39
C GLN A 97 -10.74 7.97 0.63
N VAL A 98 -10.00 6.92 1.00
CA VAL A 98 -10.45 5.88 1.93
C VAL A 98 -10.17 6.25 3.39
N LYS A 99 -9.22 7.16 3.67
CA LYS A 99 -8.79 7.48 5.04
C LYS A 99 -9.95 7.98 5.92
N LEU A 100 -10.73 8.95 5.45
CA LEU A 100 -11.87 9.49 6.22
C LEU A 100 -13.00 8.45 6.37
N PRO A 101 -13.48 7.78 5.30
CA PRO A 101 -14.42 6.68 5.46
C PRO A 101 -13.93 5.57 6.40
N LEU A 102 -12.64 5.23 6.35
CA LEU A 102 -12.06 4.20 7.22
C LEU A 102 -12.07 4.61 8.70
N LEU A 103 -11.86 5.90 8.99
CA LEU A 103 -11.96 6.44 10.35
C LEU A 103 -13.39 6.43 10.88
N VAL A 104 -14.38 6.72 10.03
CA VAL A 104 -15.80 6.81 10.41
C VAL A 104 -16.44 5.43 10.48
N PHE A 105 -16.28 4.62 9.46
CA PHE A 105 -17.00 3.34 9.32
C PHE A 105 -16.20 2.13 9.80
N GLY A 106 -14.91 2.28 9.97
CA GLY A 106 -13.99 1.18 10.28
C GLY A 106 -13.77 0.22 9.08
N PRO A 107 -12.80 -0.69 9.19
CA PRO A 107 -12.38 -1.55 8.08
C PRO A 107 -13.43 -2.58 7.66
N GLU A 108 -14.25 -3.07 8.60
CA GLU A 108 -15.27 -4.10 8.30
C GLU A 108 -16.44 -3.56 7.49
N LEU A 109 -17.03 -2.46 7.96
CA LEU A 109 -18.18 -1.87 7.30
C LEU A 109 -17.76 -1.33 5.93
N LEU A 110 -16.58 -0.69 5.85
CA LEU A 110 -16.06 -0.19 4.60
C LEU A 110 -15.78 -1.33 3.60
N ASN A 111 -15.28 -2.47 4.08
CA ASN A 111 -15.12 -3.67 3.25
C ASN A 111 -16.45 -4.15 2.67
N LYS A 112 -17.54 -4.14 3.45
CA LYS A 112 -18.88 -4.49 2.98
C LYS A 112 -19.42 -3.46 1.99
N LEU A 113 -19.32 -2.18 2.31
CA LEU A 113 -19.79 -1.08 1.44
C LEU A 113 -19.10 -1.08 0.08
N THR A 114 -17.78 -1.31 0.05
CA THR A 114 -17.02 -1.37 -1.22
C THR A 114 -17.35 -2.58 -2.09
N LYS A 115 -18.03 -3.60 -1.57
CA LYS A 115 -18.60 -4.69 -2.38
C LYS A 115 -19.86 -4.27 -3.13
N LEU A 116 -20.64 -3.35 -2.56
CA LEU A 116 -21.85 -2.82 -3.17
C LEU A 116 -21.52 -1.69 -4.15
N PHE A 117 -20.64 -0.81 -3.75
CA PHE A 117 -20.23 0.32 -4.57
C PHE A 117 -18.72 0.55 -4.47
N LEU A 118 -18.04 0.53 -5.60
CA LEU A 118 -16.64 0.85 -5.73
C LEU A 118 -16.48 1.76 -6.97
N PRO A 119 -16.04 3.02 -6.82
CA PRO A 119 -15.88 3.96 -7.94
C PRO A 119 -14.62 3.65 -8.77
N ILE A 120 -14.53 2.41 -9.23
CA ILE A 120 -13.46 1.88 -10.08
C ILE A 120 -14.15 1.13 -11.23
N GLY A 121 -13.68 1.33 -12.44
CA GLY A 121 -14.21 0.71 -13.65
C GLY A 121 -14.25 -0.83 -13.58
N LYS A 122 -14.90 -1.45 -14.56
CA LYS A 122 -15.07 -2.90 -14.59
C LYS A 122 -13.74 -3.61 -14.89
N ARG A 123 -12.98 -3.11 -15.89
CA ARG A 123 -11.67 -3.63 -16.30
C ARG A 123 -10.59 -2.81 -15.61
N VAL A 124 -9.71 -3.48 -14.89
CA VAL A 124 -8.63 -2.83 -14.14
C VAL A 124 -7.28 -3.41 -14.54
N ALA A 125 -6.37 -2.56 -15.01
CA ALA A 125 -4.97 -2.90 -15.17
C ALA A 125 -4.20 -2.45 -13.92
N ILE A 126 -3.42 -3.34 -13.32
CA ILE A 126 -2.54 -3.05 -12.19
C ILE A 126 -1.11 -3.05 -12.69
N ILE A 127 -0.41 -1.93 -12.52
CA ILE A 127 1.03 -1.82 -12.76
C ILE A 127 1.75 -2.11 -11.44
N GLY A 128 2.50 -3.23 -11.39
CA GLY A 128 3.19 -3.77 -10.22
C GLY A 128 2.62 -5.11 -9.79
N GLY A 129 3.43 -6.16 -9.88
CA GLY A 129 3.06 -7.56 -9.59
C GLY A 129 3.65 -8.07 -8.28
N GLN A 130 4.07 -7.17 -7.38
CA GLN A 130 4.61 -7.54 -6.08
C GLN A 130 3.48 -7.65 -5.04
N ILE A 131 3.80 -7.59 -3.74
CA ILE A 131 2.81 -7.82 -2.68
C ILE A 131 1.59 -6.88 -2.80
N GLU A 132 1.81 -5.60 -3.06
CA GLU A 132 0.74 -4.61 -3.15
C GLU A 132 -0.20 -4.88 -4.33
N GLY A 133 0.39 -5.17 -5.50
CA GLY A 133 -0.38 -5.44 -6.72
C GLY A 133 -1.19 -6.72 -6.63
N LEU A 134 -0.60 -7.82 -6.13
CA LEU A 134 -1.34 -9.08 -5.99
C LEU A 134 -2.45 -9.00 -4.95
N GLN A 135 -2.23 -8.32 -3.82
CA GLN A 135 -3.29 -8.06 -2.82
C GLN A 135 -4.39 -7.15 -3.39
N GLY A 136 -4.00 -6.12 -4.15
CA GLY A 136 -4.93 -5.27 -4.88
C GLY A 136 -5.78 -6.07 -5.88
N ALA A 137 -5.17 -6.99 -6.61
CA ALA A 137 -5.87 -7.87 -7.54
C ALA A 137 -6.92 -8.75 -6.83
N VAL A 138 -6.57 -9.34 -5.68
CA VAL A 138 -7.51 -10.10 -4.84
C VAL A 138 -8.67 -9.22 -4.39
N PHE A 139 -8.38 -8.03 -3.91
CA PHE A 139 -9.39 -7.08 -3.42
C PHE A 139 -10.40 -6.71 -4.51
N LEU A 140 -9.90 -6.37 -5.69
CA LEU A 140 -10.72 -5.98 -6.85
C LEU A 140 -11.51 -7.17 -7.41
N ARG A 141 -10.87 -8.32 -7.55
CA ARG A 141 -11.54 -9.53 -8.07
C ARG A 141 -12.69 -9.99 -7.19
N LYS A 142 -12.53 -9.90 -5.86
CA LYS A 142 -13.62 -10.14 -4.89
C LYS A 142 -14.79 -9.15 -5.01
N ARG A 143 -14.60 -8.06 -5.75
CA ARG A 143 -15.63 -7.03 -6.05
C ARG A 143 -16.10 -7.06 -7.48
N GLY A 144 -15.87 -8.18 -8.19
CA GLY A 144 -16.36 -8.44 -9.54
C GLY A 144 -15.62 -7.66 -10.63
N ARG A 145 -14.42 -7.14 -10.36
CA ARG A 145 -13.61 -6.48 -11.38
C ARG A 145 -12.82 -7.50 -12.19
N GLU A 146 -12.68 -7.25 -13.49
CA GLU A 146 -11.76 -7.96 -14.36
C GLU A 146 -10.37 -7.38 -14.19
N VAL A 147 -9.38 -8.18 -13.83
CA VAL A 147 -8.07 -7.67 -13.40
C VAL A 147 -6.95 -8.27 -14.23
N THR A 148 -6.09 -7.40 -14.76
CA THR A 148 -4.82 -7.75 -15.40
C THR A 148 -3.69 -7.11 -14.59
N VAL A 149 -2.71 -7.90 -14.16
CA VAL A 149 -1.52 -7.42 -13.45
C VAL A 149 -0.33 -7.41 -14.39
N LEU A 150 0.33 -6.27 -14.49
CA LEU A 150 1.49 -6.02 -15.36
C LEU A 150 2.75 -5.92 -14.49
N GLU A 151 3.77 -6.71 -14.78
CA GLU A 151 5.01 -6.76 -14.00
C GLU A 151 6.22 -6.84 -14.92
N PRO A 152 7.20 -5.93 -14.76
CA PRO A 152 8.44 -5.97 -15.55
C PRO A 152 9.25 -7.25 -15.32
N SER A 153 9.28 -7.75 -14.08
CA SER A 153 9.89 -9.04 -13.75
C SER A 153 9.03 -10.20 -14.24
N GLU A 154 9.65 -11.34 -14.52
CA GLU A 154 8.91 -12.58 -14.77
C GLU A 154 8.30 -13.18 -13.51
N THR A 155 8.83 -12.78 -12.37
CA THR A 155 8.41 -13.30 -11.07
C THR A 155 7.46 -12.33 -10.38
N PHE A 156 6.38 -12.89 -9.85
CA PHE A 156 5.37 -12.15 -9.10
C PHE A 156 5.52 -12.41 -7.60
N GLY A 157 5.09 -11.43 -6.80
CA GLY A 157 4.93 -11.62 -5.36
C GLY A 157 6.20 -11.49 -4.54
N LYS A 158 7.20 -10.73 -5.00
CA LYS A 158 8.35 -10.37 -4.15
C LYS A 158 7.84 -9.73 -2.86
N GLY A 159 8.38 -10.18 -1.73
CA GLY A 159 7.95 -9.75 -0.39
C GLY A 159 6.81 -10.59 0.19
N ILE A 160 6.21 -11.52 -0.58
CA ILE A 160 5.22 -12.47 -0.08
C ILE A 160 5.92 -13.75 0.36
N PRO A 161 5.65 -14.27 1.58
CA PRO A 161 6.18 -15.57 1.98
C PRO A 161 5.83 -16.69 0.97
N PRO A 162 6.75 -17.59 0.62
CA PRO A 162 6.53 -18.61 -0.41
C PRO A 162 5.26 -19.43 -0.19
N ARG A 163 5.02 -19.89 1.01
CA ARG A 163 3.83 -20.68 1.39
C ARG A 163 2.50 -19.96 1.12
N TYR A 164 2.49 -18.64 1.27
CA TYR A 164 1.31 -17.83 0.95
C TYR A 164 1.17 -17.64 -0.56
N LEU A 165 2.30 -17.44 -1.25
CA LEU A 165 2.32 -17.26 -2.70
C LEU A 165 1.85 -18.52 -3.44
N ASP A 166 2.20 -19.73 -2.94
CA ASP A 166 1.77 -21.02 -3.48
C ASP A 166 0.25 -21.21 -3.44
N ARG A 167 -0.43 -20.54 -2.53
CA ARG A 167 -1.91 -20.54 -2.45
C ARG A 167 -2.53 -19.39 -3.24
N LEU A 168 -1.85 -18.25 -3.25
CA LEU A 168 -2.34 -17.05 -3.90
C LEU A 168 -2.37 -17.19 -5.42
N LYS A 169 -1.31 -17.69 -6.05
CA LYS A 169 -1.24 -17.86 -7.51
C LYS A 169 -2.34 -18.75 -8.07
N PRO A 170 -2.59 -19.97 -7.56
CA PRO A 170 -3.70 -20.80 -8.00
C PRO A 170 -5.06 -20.14 -7.79
N TRP A 171 -5.23 -19.39 -6.70
CA TRP A 171 -6.48 -18.66 -6.47
C TRP A 171 -6.70 -17.56 -7.52
N LEU A 172 -5.66 -16.78 -7.85
CA LEU A 172 -5.73 -15.74 -8.88
C LEU A 172 -6.07 -16.35 -10.24
N ALA A 173 -5.41 -17.45 -10.61
CA ALA A 173 -5.68 -18.18 -11.85
C ALA A 173 -7.13 -18.70 -11.89
N LYS A 174 -7.62 -19.35 -10.82
CA LYS A 174 -9.01 -19.83 -10.71
C LYS A 174 -10.04 -18.70 -10.82
N LYS A 175 -9.64 -17.48 -10.51
CA LYS A 175 -10.50 -16.29 -10.58
C LYS A 175 -10.27 -15.46 -11.85
N ASP A 176 -9.62 -16.00 -12.86
CA ASP A 176 -9.35 -15.36 -14.15
C ASP A 176 -8.61 -14.02 -14.03
N VAL A 177 -7.73 -13.90 -13.03
CA VAL A 177 -6.81 -12.77 -12.95
C VAL A 177 -5.65 -13.03 -13.91
N GLN A 178 -5.47 -12.14 -14.87
CA GLN A 178 -4.36 -12.25 -15.82
C GLN A 178 -3.08 -11.70 -15.18
N LEU A 179 -2.01 -12.50 -15.19
CA LEU A 179 -0.68 -12.11 -14.73
C LEU A 179 0.25 -12.05 -15.95
N LEU A 180 0.67 -10.84 -16.33
CA LEU A 180 1.57 -10.59 -17.45
C LEU A 180 2.92 -10.14 -16.92
N GLY A 181 3.86 -11.08 -16.83
CA GLY A 181 5.25 -10.84 -16.43
C GLY A 181 6.18 -10.61 -17.60
N GLY A 182 7.33 -9.99 -17.35
CA GLY A 182 8.33 -9.67 -18.38
C GLY A 182 7.83 -8.62 -19.38
N VAL A 183 6.94 -7.72 -18.97
CA VAL A 183 6.37 -6.68 -19.83
C VAL A 183 6.84 -5.30 -19.39
N THR A 184 7.12 -4.43 -20.36
CA THR A 184 7.40 -3.01 -20.10
C THR A 184 6.13 -2.22 -20.33
N CYS A 185 5.73 -1.40 -19.37
CA CYS A 185 4.65 -0.44 -19.55
C CYS A 185 5.20 0.81 -20.25
N ASP A 186 4.77 1.09 -21.46
CA ASP A 186 5.28 2.21 -22.27
C ASP A 186 4.50 3.50 -22.02
N GLN A 187 3.19 3.37 -21.92
CA GLN A 187 2.28 4.51 -21.80
C GLN A 187 0.94 4.10 -21.22
N ILE A 188 0.34 4.96 -20.42
CA ILE A 188 -1.08 4.90 -20.03
C ILE A 188 -1.88 5.80 -20.95
N THR A 189 -2.98 5.29 -21.49
CA THR A 189 -3.94 6.00 -22.32
C THR A 189 -5.33 5.98 -21.67
N ASP A 190 -6.29 6.69 -22.22
CA ASP A 190 -7.68 6.63 -21.76
C ASP A 190 -8.33 5.25 -21.98
N GLN A 191 -7.76 4.43 -22.88
CA GLN A 191 -8.24 3.07 -23.19
C GLN A 191 -7.55 1.99 -22.35
N GLY A 192 -6.48 2.31 -21.61
CA GLY A 192 -5.72 1.35 -20.82
C GLY A 192 -4.22 1.56 -20.88
N VAL A 193 -3.45 0.46 -20.84
CA VAL A 193 -1.99 0.49 -20.78
C VAL A 193 -1.38 -0.10 -22.04
N VAL A 194 -0.55 0.66 -22.72
CA VAL A 194 0.29 0.15 -23.83
C VAL A 194 1.52 -0.49 -23.22
N ILE A 195 1.75 -1.75 -23.57
CA ILE A 195 2.89 -2.55 -23.11
C ILE A 195 3.74 -3.03 -24.28
N THR A 196 5.01 -3.28 -24.00
CA THR A 196 5.90 -4.06 -24.87
C THR A 196 6.21 -5.39 -24.18
N THR A 197 5.95 -6.50 -24.89
CA THR A 197 6.26 -7.87 -24.42
C THR A 197 7.74 -8.19 -24.64
N LYS A 198 8.21 -9.33 -24.10
CA LYS A 198 9.56 -9.83 -24.34
C LYS A 198 9.90 -9.99 -25.81
N ASP A 199 8.94 -10.45 -26.61
CA ASP A 199 9.09 -10.62 -28.05
C ASP A 199 9.00 -9.30 -28.82
N LYS A 200 9.14 -8.17 -28.09
CA LYS A 200 9.09 -6.80 -28.62
C LYS A 200 7.77 -6.46 -29.34
N GLN A 201 6.70 -7.21 -29.04
CA GLN A 201 5.37 -6.89 -29.56
C GLN A 201 4.72 -5.82 -28.68
N ARG A 202 4.21 -4.80 -29.33
CA ARG A 202 3.46 -3.73 -28.65
C ARG A 202 1.98 -4.08 -28.61
N LYS A 203 1.37 -4.02 -27.43
CA LYS A 203 -0.04 -4.39 -27.20
C LYS A 203 -0.73 -3.37 -26.31
N LEU A 204 -2.01 -3.13 -26.55
CA LEU A 204 -2.88 -2.40 -25.64
C LEU A 204 -3.56 -3.40 -24.70
N ILE A 205 -3.41 -3.16 -23.40
CA ILE A 205 -4.18 -3.83 -22.36
C ILE A 205 -5.33 -2.90 -22.00
N GLU A 206 -6.52 -3.25 -22.48
CA GLU A 206 -7.71 -2.44 -22.25
C GLU A 206 -8.07 -2.38 -20.76
N ALA A 207 -8.31 -1.19 -20.26
CA ALA A 207 -8.70 -0.97 -18.88
C ALA A 207 -9.47 0.34 -18.72
N ASP A 208 -10.55 0.30 -17.96
CA ASP A 208 -11.33 1.46 -17.59
C ASP A 208 -10.66 2.23 -16.44
N THR A 209 -9.84 1.52 -15.65
CA THR A 209 -9.02 2.09 -14.56
C THR A 209 -7.65 1.46 -14.56
N VAL A 210 -6.61 2.27 -14.42
CA VAL A 210 -5.22 1.81 -14.23
C VAL A 210 -4.80 2.08 -12.79
N MET A 211 -4.37 1.04 -12.09
CA MET A 211 -3.87 1.19 -10.72
C MET A 211 -2.36 1.02 -10.69
N VAL A 212 -1.66 2.00 -10.13
CA VAL A 212 -0.20 1.92 -9.93
C VAL A 212 0.06 1.49 -8.49
N LEU A 213 0.42 0.22 -8.30
CA LEU A 213 0.62 -0.43 -7.01
C LEU A 213 2.06 -0.93 -6.91
N LEU A 214 3.00 -0.01 -6.81
CA LEU A 214 4.42 -0.29 -6.63
C LEU A 214 4.77 -0.35 -5.15
N SER A 215 5.87 -1.04 -4.83
CA SER A 215 6.40 -1.09 -3.46
C SER A 215 6.84 0.29 -2.99
N GLN A 216 6.76 0.49 -1.69
CA GLN A 216 7.18 1.73 -1.06
C GLN A 216 8.70 1.83 -1.00
N GLU A 217 9.21 3.05 -1.15
CA GLU A 217 10.58 3.39 -0.82
C GLU A 217 10.64 3.92 0.62
N PRO A 218 11.66 3.56 1.42
CA PRO A 218 11.83 4.13 2.75
C PRO A 218 11.90 5.66 2.70
N ASP A 219 11.20 6.33 3.62
CA ASP A 219 11.37 7.77 3.82
C ASP A 219 12.50 8.00 4.80
N THR A 220 13.69 8.31 4.27
CA THR A 220 14.90 8.57 5.05
C THR A 220 15.13 10.03 5.39
N SER A 221 14.21 10.93 5.02
CA SER A 221 14.39 12.39 5.17
C SER A 221 14.65 12.80 6.62
N LEU A 222 13.90 12.23 7.56
CA LEU A 222 14.07 12.52 8.98
C LEU A 222 15.36 11.91 9.56
N LEU A 223 15.75 10.72 9.06
CA LEU A 223 17.01 10.07 9.40
C LEU A 223 18.20 10.96 9.03
N GLU A 224 18.22 11.43 7.77
CA GLU A 224 19.30 12.28 7.28
C GLU A 224 19.36 13.62 8.03
N ALA A 225 18.20 14.20 8.36
CA ALA A 225 18.11 15.47 9.07
C ALA A 225 18.55 15.39 10.55
N LEU A 226 18.48 14.21 11.18
CA LEU A 226 18.86 13.98 12.57
C LEU A 226 20.30 13.49 12.74
N LYS A 227 20.99 13.12 11.65
CA LYS A 227 22.40 12.68 11.70
C LYS A 227 23.27 13.71 12.39
N GLY A 228 24.04 13.25 13.40
CA GLY A 228 24.94 14.08 14.16
C GLY A 228 24.28 14.98 15.22
N SER A 229 22.95 15.03 15.26
CA SER A 229 22.20 15.81 16.28
C SER A 229 21.75 14.97 17.48
N VAL A 230 21.72 13.66 17.34
CA VAL A 230 21.36 12.70 18.39
C VAL A 230 22.42 11.61 18.42
N LYS A 231 22.68 11.05 19.59
CA LYS A 231 23.72 10.03 19.81
C LYS A 231 23.47 8.77 18.97
N GLU A 232 22.20 8.35 18.86
CA GLU A 232 21.81 7.15 18.12
C GLU A 232 20.51 7.42 17.35
N VAL A 233 20.50 7.11 16.05
CA VAL A 233 19.30 7.18 15.20
C VAL A 233 19.17 5.87 14.44
N LEU A 234 18.03 5.18 14.59
CA LEU A 234 17.71 3.86 14.05
C LEU A 234 16.55 3.94 13.05
#